data_3f410ceaba35586e8168ada7ccb22dfa
#
_entry.id   3f410ceaba35586e8168ada7ccb22dfa
#
_cell.length_a   1.000
_cell.length_b   1.000
_cell.length_c   1.000
_cell.angle_alpha   90.00
_cell.angle_beta   90.00
_cell.angle_gamma   90.00
#
_symmetry.space_group_name_H-M   'P 1'
#
loop_
_entity.id
_entity.type
_entity.pdbx_description
1 polymer ?
#
loop_
_entity_poly.entity_id
_entity_poly.type
_entity_poly.pdbx_seq_one_letter_code
_entity_poly.pdbx_strand_id
1 'polypeptide(L)'
;MKNNKVLYGIIGIVALAIVNVVVFLSLKEYTTARWINIAGLNLSIIVFWGAEIITGDKSEKFLGYARFPIVAVYSVLTFIISALFILINVKSVTLSVIVQVILLGLFAIVMCTNTMANNASKNITNIDKANYNKVTDMAKRIELIMQSVDDREVYKKIEKA
;
A
#
# COMPACT_ATOMS: atom_id res chain seq x y z
N MET A 1 -9.09 13.91 11.35
CA MET A 1 -8.58 12.65 10.76
C MET A 1 -9.50 11.43 10.95
N LYS A 2 -10.13 11.20 12.11
CA LYS A 2 -11.06 10.06 12.31
C LYS A 2 -12.31 10.11 11.40
N ASN A 3 -12.80 11.29 11.06
CA ASN A 3 -13.97 11.49 10.20
C ASN A 3 -13.80 11.05 8.74
N ASN A 4 -12.59 11.16 8.18
CA ASN A 4 -12.39 10.86 6.76
C ASN A 4 -12.53 9.36 6.45
N LYS A 5 -12.10 8.47 7.36
CA LYS A 5 -12.23 7.01 7.18
C LYS A 5 -13.70 6.55 7.15
N VAL A 6 -14.52 7.15 8.00
CA VAL A 6 -15.97 6.88 8.01
C VAL A 6 -16.60 7.37 6.71
N LEU A 7 -16.20 8.55 6.23
CA LEU A 7 -16.68 9.11 4.97
C LEU A 7 -16.34 8.21 3.78
N TYR A 8 -15.08 7.74 3.68
CA TYR A 8 -14.67 6.78 2.63
C TYR A 8 -15.46 5.48 2.70
N GLY A 9 -15.72 4.97 3.91
CA GLY A 9 -16.56 3.78 4.11
C GLY A 9 -17.99 3.99 3.58
N ILE A 10 -18.61 5.12 3.90
CA ILE A 10 -19.96 5.47 3.41
C ILE A 10 -19.97 5.58 1.88
N ILE A 11 -19.01 6.29 1.28
CA ILE A 11 -18.91 6.44 -0.17
C ILE A 11 -18.75 5.07 -0.84
N GLY A 12 -17.92 4.18 -0.28
CA GLY A 12 -17.72 2.83 -0.80
C GLY A 12 -19.00 2.00 -0.77
N ILE A 13 -19.77 2.05 0.31
CA ILE A 13 -21.07 1.36 0.44
C ILE A 13 -22.08 1.91 -0.58
N VAL A 14 -22.15 3.23 -0.72
CA VAL A 14 -23.06 3.89 -1.68
C VAL A 14 -22.67 3.52 -3.13
N ALA A 15 -21.38 3.55 -3.47
CA ALA A 15 -20.90 3.16 -4.79
C ALA A 15 -21.25 1.69 -5.09
N LEU A 16 -21.06 0.80 -4.12
CA LEU A 16 -21.39 -0.62 -4.24
C LEU A 16 -22.89 -0.82 -4.44
N ALA A 17 -23.73 -0.10 -3.70
CA ALA A 17 -25.19 -0.15 -3.84
C ALA A 17 -25.64 0.33 -5.23
N ILE A 18 -25.13 1.48 -5.69
CA ILE A 18 -25.48 2.05 -6.99
C ILE A 18 -25.12 1.07 -8.13
N VAL A 19 -23.88 0.55 -8.11
CA VAL A 19 -23.40 -0.36 -9.14
C VAL A 19 -24.26 -1.64 -9.17
N ASN A 20 -24.58 -2.23 -8.03
CA ASN A 20 -25.43 -3.41 -7.97
C ASN A 20 -26.84 -3.12 -8.48
N VAL A 21 -27.46 -2.00 -8.09
CA VAL A 21 -28.77 -1.61 -8.58
C VAL A 21 -28.75 -1.47 -10.11
N VAL A 22 -27.75 -0.78 -10.68
CA VAL A 22 -27.61 -0.62 -12.14
C VAL A 22 -27.45 -1.97 -12.82
N VAL A 23 -26.58 -2.84 -12.30
CA VAL A 23 -26.34 -4.18 -12.85
C VAL A 23 -27.63 -5.01 -12.79
N PHE A 24 -28.32 -5.08 -11.65
CA PHE A 24 -29.54 -5.86 -11.50
C PHE A 24 -30.69 -5.34 -12.36
N LEU A 25 -30.84 -4.04 -12.54
CA LEU A 25 -31.87 -3.48 -13.40
C LEU A 25 -31.55 -3.65 -14.90
N SER A 26 -30.28 -3.72 -15.27
CA SER A 26 -29.84 -3.86 -16.67
C SER A 26 -29.87 -5.29 -17.17
N LEU A 27 -29.89 -6.29 -16.29
CA LEU A 27 -29.80 -7.71 -16.66
C LEU A 27 -31.17 -8.34 -16.77
N LYS A 28 -31.42 -8.96 -17.93
CA LYS A 28 -32.65 -9.77 -18.18
C LYS A 28 -32.50 -11.23 -17.76
N GLU A 29 -31.26 -11.74 -17.73
CA GLU A 29 -30.96 -13.14 -17.42
C GLU A 29 -29.78 -13.24 -16.47
N TYR A 30 -29.84 -14.15 -15.52
CA TYR A 30 -28.79 -14.40 -14.51
C TYR A 30 -28.17 -15.77 -14.75
N THR A 31 -27.06 -15.78 -15.50
CA THR A 31 -26.26 -17.01 -15.68
C THR A 31 -25.19 -17.12 -14.61
N THR A 32 -24.67 -18.33 -14.37
CA THR A 32 -23.57 -18.56 -13.40
C THR A 32 -22.34 -17.72 -13.75
N ALA A 33 -22.02 -17.59 -15.06
CA ALA A 33 -20.91 -16.74 -15.52
C ALA A 33 -21.13 -15.27 -15.15
N ARG A 34 -22.35 -14.76 -15.25
CA ARG A 34 -22.68 -13.39 -14.83
C ARG A 34 -22.50 -13.17 -13.33
N TRP A 35 -22.93 -14.12 -12.49
CA TRP A 35 -22.73 -14.03 -11.05
C TRP A 35 -21.25 -13.94 -10.68
N ILE A 36 -20.36 -14.70 -11.35
CA ILE A 36 -18.92 -14.65 -11.14
C ILE A 36 -18.37 -13.25 -11.49
N ASN A 37 -18.83 -12.67 -12.59
CA ASN A 37 -18.37 -11.34 -12.99
C ASN A 37 -18.96 -10.23 -12.09
N ILE A 38 -20.20 -10.36 -11.59
CA ILE A 38 -20.78 -9.47 -10.59
C ILE A 38 -19.95 -9.53 -9.29
N ALA A 39 -19.55 -10.73 -8.86
CA ALA A 39 -18.69 -10.90 -7.70
C ALA A 39 -17.31 -10.24 -7.90
N GLY A 40 -16.70 -10.39 -9.09
CA GLY A 40 -15.45 -9.72 -9.43
C GLY A 40 -15.57 -8.19 -9.42
N LEU A 41 -16.66 -7.67 -9.98
CA LEU A 41 -16.96 -6.24 -9.99
C LEU A 41 -17.13 -5.70 -8.56
N ASN A 42 -17.87 -6.37 -7.71
CA ASN A 42 -18.06 -6.00 -6.31
C ASN A 42 -16.73 -6.08 -5.54
N LEU A 43 -15.94 -7.13 -5.78
CA LEU A 43 -14.61 -7.28 -5.15
C LEU A 43 -13.69 -6.12 -5.51
N SER A 44 -13.71 -5.65 -6.76
CA SER A 44 -12.89 -4.50 -7.19
C SER A 44 -13.23 -3.22 -6.41
N ILE A 45 -14.52 -2.96 -6.18
CA ILE A 45 -14.98 -1.81 -5.39
C ILE A 45 -14.56 -1.94 -3.93
N ILE A 46 -14.74 -3.13 -3.34
CA ILE A 46 -14.37 -3.40 -1.95
C ILE A 46 -12.86 -3.24 -1.75
N VAL A 47 -12.04 -3.76 -2.66
CA VAL A 47 -10.59 -3.66 -2.58
C VAL A 47 -10.14 -2.20 -2.71
N PHE A 48 -10.73 -1.43 -3.64
CA PHE A 48 -10.42 -0.02 -3.83
C PHE A 48 -10.70 0.81 -2.57
N TRP A 49 -11.93 0.78 -2.07
CA TRP A 49 -12.33 1.55 -0.90
C TRP A 49 -11.75 1.01 0.40
N GLY A 50 -11.57 -0.31 0.50
CA GLY A 50 -10.89 -0.94 1.64
C GLY A 50 -9.43 -0.49 1.76
N ALA A 51 -8.72 -0.34 0.64
CA ALA A 51 -7.36 0.17 0.64
C ALA A 51 -7.31 1.63 1.11
N GLU A 52 -8.23 2.49 0.69
CA GLU A 52 -8.33 3.88 1.16
C GLU A 52 -8.54 3.99 2.68
N ILE A 53 -9.40 3.13 3.23
CA ILE A 53 -9.68 3.09 4.66
C ILE A 53 -8.47 2.63 5.47
N ILE A 54 -7.73 1.63 4.95
CA ILE A 54 -6.58 1.02 5.65
C ILE A 54 -5.34 1.89 5.54
N THR A 55 -5.03 2.40 4.32
CA THR A 55 -3.78 3.12 4.07
C THR A 55 -3.77 4.49 4.73
N GLY A 56 -4.91 5.18 4.82
CA GLY A 56 -5.02 6.48 5.49
C GLY A 56 -3.78 7.36 5.25
N ASP A 57 -3.41 8.23 6.21
CA ASP A 57 -2.25 9.15 6.10
C ASP A 57 -0.86 8.50 6.15
N LYS A 58 -0.77 7.19 6.32
CA LYS A 58 0.50 6.45 6.31
C LYS A 58 0.73 5.89 4.91
N SER A 59 1.15 6.75 3.99
CA SER A 59 1.61 6.31 2.68
C SER A 59 2.90 5.47 2.85
N GLU A 60 2.75 4.17 3.07
CA GLU A 60 3.89 3.27 2.94
C GLU A 60 4.33 3.28 1.48
N LYS A 61 5.53 3.78 1.25
CA LYS A 61 6.11 3.90 -0.08
C LYS A 61 6.80 2.59 -0.45
N PHE A 62 6.56 2.12 -1.66
CA PHE A 62 7.31 1.05 -2.29
C PHE A 62 8.25 1.65 -3.32
N LEU A 63 9.57 1.47 -3.18
CA LEU A 63 10.56 2.11 -4.08
C LEU A 63 10.23 3.60 -4.35
N GLY A 64 9.67 4.28 -3.36
CA GLY A 64 9.16 5.64 -3.52
C GLY A 64 7.70 5.76 -3.98
N TYR A 65 7.02 4.65 -4.31
CA TYR A 65 5.62 4.64 -4.73
C TYR A 65 4.70 4.24 -3.59
N ALA A 66 3.56 4.92 -3.51
CA ALA A 66 2.49 4.55 -2.57
C ALA A 66 1.86 3.21 -2.98
N ARG A 67 1.39 2.41 -2.01
CA ARG A 67 0.64 1.17 -2.30
C ARG A 67 -0.65 1.42 -3.05
N PHE A 68 -1.23 2.59 -2.86
CA PHE A 68 -2.51 2.97 -3.45
C PHE A 68 -2.58 2.86 -4.98
N PRO A 69 -1.58 3.31 -5.78
CA PRO A 69 -1.64 3.16 -7.23
C PRO A 69 -1.76 1.71 -7.71
N ILE A 70 -1.13 0.77 -7.00
CA ILE A 70 -1.19 -0.66 -7.36
C ILE A 70 -2.61 -1.19 -7.17
N VAL A 71 -3.22 -0.86 -6.03
CA VAL A 71 -4.61 -1.24 -5.74
C VAL A 71 -5.58 -0.58 -6.70
N ALA A 72 -5.37 0.70 -7.02
CA ALA A 72 -6.20 1.44 -7.96
C ALA A 72 -6.16 0.80 -9.37
N VAL A 73 -4.98 0.50 -9.89
CA VAL A 73 -4.83 -0.16 -11.20
C VAL A 73 -5.53 -1.51 -11.22
N TYR A 74 -5.31 -2.36 -10.21
CA TYR A 74 -6.01 -3.64 -10.11
C TYR A 74 -7.53 -3.47 -10.08
N SER A 75 -8.03 -2.57 -9.24
CA SER A 75 -9.47 -2.35 -9.07
C SER A 75 -10.12 -1.85 -10.36
N VAL A 76 -9.48 -0.89 -11.03
CA VAL A 76 -9.99 -0.36 -12.31
C VAL A 76 -9.98 -1.44 -13.40
N LEU A 77 -8.91 -2.21 -13.54
CA LEU A 77 -8.83 -3.30 -14.52
C LEU A 77 -9.88 -4.37 -14.24
N THR A 78 -10.01 -4.82 -13.01
CA THR A 78 -11.01 -5.84 -12.63
C THR A 78 -12.43 -5.32 -12.84
N PHE A 79 -12.70 -4.06 -12.51
CA PHE A 79 -13.98 -3.42 -12.74
C PHE A 79 -14.33 -3.40 -14.23
N ILE A 80 -13.42 -2.91 -15.08
CA ILE A 80 -13.65 -2.80 -16.54
C ILE A 80 -13.87 -4.19 -17.14
N ILE A 81 -13.02 -5.17 -16.84
CA ILE A 81 -13.12 -6.51 -17.40
C ILE A 81 -14.41 -7.19 -16.95
N SER A 82 -14.78 -7.08 -15.69
CA SER A 82 -16.03 -7.65 -15.16
C SER A 82 -17.26 -6.98 -15.81
N ALA A 83 -17.25 -5.66 -15.94
CA ALA A 83 -18.33 -4.92 -16.59
C ALA A 83 -18.46 -5.31 -18.08
N LEU A 84 -17.36 -5.41 -18.81
CA LEU A 84 -17.36 -5.87 -20.21
C LEU A 84 -17.92 -7.29 -20.34
N PHE A 85 -17.54 -8.23 -19.48
CA PHE A 85 -18.03 -9.60 -19.50
C PHE A 85 -19.54 -9.68 -19.23
N ILE A 86 -20.04 -8.81 -18.35
CA ILE A 86 -21.48 -8.67 -18.08
C ILE A 86 -22.20 -8.11 -19.31
N LEU A 87 -21.68 -7.05 -19.92
CA LEU A 87 -22.29 -6.38 -21.08
C LEU A 87 -22.31 -7.27 -22.35
N ILE A 88 -21.19 -7.95 -22.64
CA ILE A 88 -21.06 -8.85 -23.78
C ILE A 88 -21.83 -10.16 -23.57
N ASN A 89 -22.34 -10.40 -22.36
CA ASN A 89 -23.04 -11.62 -21.99
C ASN A 89 -22.18 -12.89 -22.17
N VAL A 90 -20.97 -12.88 -21.62
CA VAL A 90 -20.11 -14.07 -21.66
C VAL A 90 -20.81 -15.22 -20.95
N LYS A 91 -21.12 -16.31 -21.71
CA LYS A 91 -21.82 -17.49 -21.17
C LYS A 91 -20.87 -18.52 -20.57
N SER A 92 -19.57 -18.46 -20.93
CA SER A 92 -18.58 -19.43 -20.46
C SER A 92 -18.20 -19.16 -19.00
N VAL A 93 -18.61 -20.05 -18.12
CA VAL A 93 -18.25 -20.04 -16.69
C VAL A 93 -16.74 -20.20 -16.54
N THR A 94 -16.15 -21.13 -17.27
CA THR A 94 -14.70 -21.41 -17.22
C THR A 94 -13.88 -20.17 -17.59
N LEU A 95 -14.24 -19.46 -18.67
CA LEU A 95 -13.54 -18.25 -19.08
C LEU A 95 -13.65 -17.16 -18.00
N SER A 96 -14.85 -16.96 -17.46
CA SER A 96 -15.07 -15.97 -16.39
C SER A 96 -14.22 -16.28 -15.14
N VAL A 97 -14.16 -17.53 -14.72
CA VAL A 97 -13.34 -17.95 -13.57
C VAL A 97 -11.85 -17.76 -13.86
N ILE A 98 -11.36 -18.24 -15.00
CA ILE A 98 -9.93 -18.14 -15.35
C ILE A 98 -9.47 -16.68 -15.34
N VAL A 99 -10.23 -15.77 -15.95
CA VAL A 99 -9.85 -14.36 -16.02
C VAL A 99 -9.83 -13.73 -14.62
N GLN A 100 -10.83 -14.00 -13.78
CA GLN A 100 -10.85 -13.48 -12.42
C GLN A 100 -9.69 -14.03 -11.55
N VAL A 101 -9.38 -15.33 -11.70
CA VAL A 101 -8.26 -15.96 -10.98
C VAL A 101 -6.91 -15.39 -11.43
N ILE A 102 -6.73 -15.15 -12.73
CA ILE A 102 -5.51 -14.52 -13.26
C ILE A 102 -5.35 -13.10 -12.70
N LEU A 103 -6.41 -12.28 -12.75
CA LEU A 103 -6.37 -10.91 -12.22
C LEU A 103 -6.04 -10.90 -10.72
N LEU A 104 -6.69 -11.75 -9.94
CA LEU A 104 -6.45 -11.86 -8.49
C LEU A 104 -5.03 -12.38 -8.21
N GLY A 105 -4.57 -13.37 -8.96
CA GLY A 105 -3.22 -13.93 -8.82
C GLY A 105 -2.12 -12.91 -9.12
N LEU A 106 -2.25 -12.16 -10.21
CA LEU A 106 -1.32 -11.07 -10.53
C LEU A 106 -1.30 -10.00 -9.46
N PHE A 107 -2.47 -9.60 -8.97
CA PHE A 107 -2.58 -8.64 -7.87
C PHE A 107 -1.88 -9.14 -6.61
N ALA A 108 -2.12 -10.41 -6.22
CA ALA A 108 -1.49 -11.01 -5.05
C ALA A 108 0.05 -11.04 -5.18
N ILE A 109 0.59 -11.41 -6.35
CA ILE A 109 2.03 -11.43 -6.61
C ILE A 109 2.61 -10.01 -6.46
N VAL A 110 2.00 -9.00 -7.09
CA VAL A 110 2.47 -7.62 -7.01
C VAL A 110 2.41 -7.09 -5.58
N MET A 111 1.34 -7.40 -4.84
CA MET A 111 1.22 -6.98 -3.43
C MET A 111 2.24 -7.66 -2.52
N CYS A 112 2.51 -8.95 -2.72
CA CYS A 112 3.55 -9.67 -1.97
C CYS A 112 4.94 -9.10 -2.25
N THR A 113 5.29 -8.92 -3.52
CA THR A 113 6.57 -8.33 -3.95
C THR A 113 6.74 -6.91 -3.38
N ASN A 114 5.69 -6.09 -3.43
CA ASN A 114 5.66 -4.76 -2.84
C ASN A 114 5.93 -4.81 -1.33
N THR A 115 5.30 -5.72 -0.62
CA THR A 115 5.49 -5.86 0.83
C THR A 115 6.92 -6.29 1.18
N MET A 116 7.49 -7.26 0.45
CA MET A 116 8.86 -7.73 0.64
C MET A 116 9.88 -6.60 0.40
N ALA A 117 9.73 -5.84 -0.68
CA ALA A 117 10.63 -4.75 -1.01
C ALA A 117 10.53 -3.59 0.00
N ASN A 118 9.34 -3.27 0.51
CA ASN A 118 9.16 -2.28 1.58
C ASN A 118 9.86 -2.71 2.88
N ASN A 119 9.79 -3.99 3.24
CA ASN A 119 10.45 -4.51 4.43
C ASN A 119 11.98 -4.47 4.27
N ALA A 120 12.50 -4.83 3.11
CA ALA A 120 13.93 -4.73 2.80
C ALA A 120 14.43 -3.28 2.88
N SER A 121 13.69 -2.34 2.28
CA SER A 121 14.02 -0.90 2.33
C SER A 121 14.01 -0.34 3.75
N LYS A 122 13.03 -0.73 4.58
CA LYS A 122 12.97 -0.32 6.00
C LYS A 122 14.18 -0.83 6.78
N ASN A 123 14.62 -2.07 6.52
CA ASN A 123 15.79 -2.64 7.18
C ASN A 123 17.07 -1.88 6.82
N ILE A 124 17.27 -1.55 5.54
CA ILE A 124 18.42 -0.75 5.08
C ILE A 124 18.41 0.62 5.76
N THR A 125 17.28 1.32 5.74
CA THR A 125 17.15 2.65 6.37
C THR A 125 17.42 2.59 7.88
N ASN A 126 17.03 1.53 8.57
CA ASN A 126 17.30 1.36 10.00
C ASN A 126 18.80 1.11 10.27
N ILE A 127 19.46 0.33 9.42
CA ILE A 127 20.92 0.09 9.51
C ILE A 127 21.67 1.40 9.27
N ASP A 128 21.29 2.18 8.26
CA ASP A 128 21.92 3.46 7.95
C ASP A 128 21.76 4.46 9.10
N LYS A 129 20.58 4.55 9.70
CA LYS A 129 20.34 5.38 10.88
C LYS A 129 21.19 4.93 12.09
N ALA A 130 21.28 3.62 12.32
CA ALA A 130 22.10 3.08 13.41
C ALA A 130 23.59 3.39 13.20
N ASN A 131 24.09 3.27 11.96
CA ASN A 131 25.45 3.61 11.60
C ASN A 131 25.73 5.12 11.74
N TYR A 132 24.80 5.96 11.28
CA TYR A 132 24.89 7.41 11.44
C TYR A 132 24.96 7.82 12.90
N ASN A 133 24.11 7.24 13.75
CA ASN A 133 24.11 7.51 15.19
C ASN A 133 25.45 7.08 15.84
N LYS A 134 26.00 5.92 15.45
CA LYS A 134 27.33 5.47 15.95
C LYS A 134 28.45 6.44 15.56
N VAL A 135 28.47 6.88 14.30
CA VAL A 135 29.46 7.86 13.83
C VAL A 135 29.34 9.18 14.58
N THR A 136 28.12 9.66 14.78
CA THR A 136 27.86 10.90 15.53
C THR A 136 28.31 10.77 17.00
N ASP A 137 28.08 9.61 17.61
CA ASP A 137 28.48 9.34 19.01
C ASP A 137 30.01 9.25 19.14
N MET A 138 30.68 8.63 18.15
CA MET A 138 32.14 8.61 18.08
C MET A 138 32.70 10.02 17.91
N ALA A 139 32.14 10.83 17.04
CA ALA A 139 32.56 12.22 16.85
C ALA A 139 32.46 13.04 18.15
N LYS A 140 31.34 12.93 18.88
CA LYS A 140 31.17 13.57 20.18
C LYS A 140 32.17 13.10 21.23
N ARG A 141 32.49 11.79 21.24
CA ARG A 141 33.50 11.24 22.17
C ARG A 141 34.89 11.77 21.86
N ILE A 142 35.25 11.88 20.57
CA ILE A 142 36.53 12.48 20.17
C ILE A 142 36.61 13.94 20.58
N GLU A 143 35.53 14.70 20.38
CA GLU A 143 35.45 16.10 20.80
C GLU A 143 35.65 16.27 22.33
N LEU A 144 34.99 15.43 23.14
CA LEU A 144 35.17 15.42 24.60
C LEU A 144 36.60 15.06 25.00
N ILE A 145 37.25 14.11 24.32
CA ILE A 145 38.64 13.75 24.56
C ILE A 145 39.56 14.92 24.21
N MET A 146 39.33 15.57 23.07
CA MET A 146 40.12 16.76 22.66
C MET A 146 39.99 17.89 23.69
N GLN A 147 38.78 18.18 24.16
CA GLN A 147 38.56 19.17 25.22
C GLN A 147 39.30 18.78 26.52
N SER A 148 39.25 17.51 26.91
CA SER A 148 39.94 17.04 28.14
C SER A 148 41.48 17.08 28.03
N VAL A 149 42.02 16.96 26.84
CA VAL A 149 43.46 17.10 26.58
C VAL A 149 43.88 18.56 26.62
N ASP A 150 43.09 19.43 26.04
CA ASP A 150 43.34 20.88 26.01
C ASP A 150 43.29 21.46 27.44
N ASP A 151 42.30 21.04 28.28
CA ASP A 151 42.24 21.40 29.68
C ASP A 151 43.46 20.91 30.49
N ARG A 152 43.98 19.71 30.21
CA ARG A 152 45.17 19.18 30.87
C ARG A 152 46.43 19.96 30.51
N GLU A 153 46.60 20.40 29.28
CA GLU A 153 47.72 21.25 28.90
C GLU A 153 47.64 22.63 29.56
N VAL A 154 46.44 23.20 29.64
CA VAL A 154 46.19 24.45 30.36
C VAL A 154 46.50 24.29 31.85
N TYR A 155 46.06 23.22 32.52
CA TYR A 155 46.39 22.93 33.92
C TYR A 155 47.89 22.75 34.14
N LYS A 156 48.61 22.04 33.24
CA LYS A 156 50.08 21.87 33.37
C LYS A 156 50.82 23.18 33.19
N LYS A 157 50.32 24.14 32.42
CA LYS A 157 50.91 25.47 32.27
C LYS A 157 50.67 26.34 33.53
N ILE A 158 49.52 26.19 34.19
CA ILE A 158 49.21 26.93 35.42
C ILE A 158 50.05 26.39 36.59
N GLU A 159 50.29 25.08 36.67
CA GLU A 159 51.06 24.46 37.76
C GLU A 159 52.56 24.76 37.69
N LYS A 160 53.05 25.24 36.53
CA LYS A 160 54.46 25.66 36.30
C LYS A 160 54.71 27.19 36.46
N ALA A 161 53.66 27.96 36.70
CA ALA A 161 53.73 29.41 36.95
C ALA A 161 53.65 29.72 38.46
#